data_b67d58b7de60bf8b934f27cd99d6c66b
#
_entry.id   b67d58b7de60bf8b934f27cd99d6c66b
#
_cell.length_a   1.000
_cell.length_b   1.000
_cell.length_c   1.000
_cell.angle_alpha   90.00
_cell.angle_beta   90.00
_cell.angle_gamma   90.00
#
_symmetry.space_group_name_H-M   'P 1'
#
loop_
_entity.id
_entity.type
_entity.pdbx_description
1 polymer ?
#
loop_
_entity_poly.entity_id
_entity_poly.type
_entity_poly.pdbx_seq_one_letter_code
_entity_poly.pdbx_strand_id
1 'polypeptide(L)'
;ADVKGTARVNVTGGTLKGVVGGGLSYLYTIAALTDAAVTTDVKNVAVNITGGTINAMDHNSGLDGFGIPASVVGGGVAYSKSTVTTNKVEATVGNVDMTIAGKGAKLSGDIYAGGFAHGAKTAASVNSTRLTIADATLGAADSQVNVFAGGYAAQGATSTVKTSEVTIANSKIFGNVYGGGNKADAQSNVTVESSVITLDGADVTGIVSTESFEPSVNAALMRLAEADTGAGDAEANKPQRTINLINSKMGTLQISAKQDTETSLYLVGSNTVGEITGGKASEIVFDGTGTPAGEAILTLTKEGASFD
;
A
#
# COMPACT_ATOMS: atom_id res chain seq x y z
N ALA A 1 -9.30 -9.62 21.24
CA ALA A 1 -10.72 -9.80 20.86
C ALA A 1 -10.78 -10.38 19.45
N ASP A 2 -11.61 -11.39 19.26
CA ASP A 2 -11.69 -12.10 17.98
C ASP A 2 -13.03 -11.86 17.31
N VAL A 3 -13.00 -11.54 16.00
CA VAL A 3 -14.18 -11.46 15.14
C VAL A 3 -14.15 -12.60 14.16
N LYS A 4 -14.97 -13.62 14.38
CA LYS A 4 -15.03 -14.84 13.53
C LYS A 4 -15.77 -14.64 12.20
N GLY A 5 -16.49 -13.54 12.06
CA GLY A 5 -17.24 -13.16 10.86
C GLY A 5 -16.54 -12.06 10.06
N THR A 6 -17.34 -11.16 9.47
CA THR A 6 -16.88 -10.01 8.71
C THR A 6 -17.16 -8.72 9.49
N ALA A 7 -16.11 -7.96 9.81
CA ALA A 7 -16.24 -6.57 10.24
C ALA A 7 -16.59 -5.70 9.03
N ARG A 8 -17.65 -4.89 9.13
CA ARG A 8 -18.10 -4.03 8.02
C ARG A 8 -18.08 -2.57 8.41
N VAL A 9 -17.50 -1.74 7.57
CA VAL A 9 -17.49 -0.29 7.70
C VAL A 9 -18.07 0.31 6.43
N ASN A 10 -19.18 1.05 6.55
CA ASN A 10 -19.77 1.78 5.43
C ASN A 10 -19.75 3.28 5.76
N VAL A 11 -19.12 4.08 4.90
CA VAL A 11 -19.05 5.54 4.99
C VAL A 11 -19.70 6.14 3.77
N THR A 12 -20.84 6.78 3.97
CA THR A 12 -21.60 7.42 2.89
C THR A 12 -21.60 8.94 3.00
N GLY A 13 -21.08 9.50 4.08
CA GLY A 13 -21.02 10.94 4.31
C GLY A 13 -20.50 11.29 5.71
N GLY A 14 -20.57 12.57 6.06
CA GLY A 14 -20.10 13.10 7.35
C GLY A 14 -18.60 13.41 7.37
N THR A 15 -18.09 13.75 8.57
CA THR A 15 -16.65 14.01 8.79
C THR A 15 -16.11 13.05 9.84
N LEU A 16 -15.08 12.29 9.49
CA LEU A 16 -14.42 11.30 10.34
C LEU A 16 -12.96 11.68 10.56
N LYS A 17 -12.40 11.25 11.69
CA LYS A 17 -10.97 11.36 12.00
C LYS A 17 -10.13 10.18 11.51
N GLY A 18 -10.71 9.29 10.72
CA GLY A 18 -10.09 8.11 10.14
C GLY A 18 -10.99 6.90 10.14
N VAL A 19 -10.59 5.87 9.41
CA VAL A 19 -11.28 4.59 9.30
C VAL A 19 -10.27 3.46 9.54
N VAL A 20 -10.61 2.55 10.44
CA VAL A 20 -9.88 1.30 10.65
C VAL A 20 -10.86 0.15 10.45
N GLY A 21 -10.57 -0.74 9.51
CA GLY A 21 -11.42 -1.87 9.17
C GLY A 21 -11.25 -3.04 10.15
N GLY A 22 -10.01 -3.35 10.53
CA GLY A 22 -9.68 -4.44 11.44
C GLY A 22 -9.75 -4.05 12.92
N GLY A 23 -9.15 -4.90 13.75
CA GLY A 23 -9.10 -4.67 15.19
C GLY A 23 -7.97 -3.71 15.61
N LEU A 24 -8.09 -3.17 16.80
CA LEU A 24 -7.04 -2.37 17.44
C LEU A 24 -6.43 -3.14 18.61
N SER A 25 -5.14 -3.43 18.52
CA SER A 25 -4.30 -3.94 19.59
C SER A 25 -3.39 -2.83 20.07
N TYR A 26 -3.59 -2.39 21.29
CA TYR A 26 -2.87 -1.26 21.87
C TYR A 26 -2.26 -1.58 23.23
N LEU A 27 -0.98 -1.32 23.35
CA LEU A 27 -0.28 -1.42 24.62
C LEU A 27 0.35 -0.07 24.99
N TYR A 28 -0.17 0.53 26.04
CA TYR A 28 0.43 1.68 26.71
C TYR A 28 1.18 1.20 27.94
N THR A 29 2.47 1.46 28.04
CA THR A 29 3.23 1.00 29.19
C THR A 29 3.04 1.85 30.42
N ILE A 30 2.70 1.13 31.45
CA ILE A 30 3.21 1.41 32.81
C ILE A 30 4.38 0.43 32.99
N ALA A 31 5.51 0.88 33.47
CA ALA A 31 6.82 0.20 33.49
C ALA A 31 6.89 -1.20 34.18
N ALA A 32 5.77 -1.81 34.52
CA ALA A 32 5.70 -3.05 35.28
C ALA A 32 5.17 -4.27 34.50
N LEU A 33 4.71 -4.13 33.26
CA LEU A 33 4.19 -5.27 32.49
C LEU A 33 5.32 -5.91 31.70
N THR A 34 5.75 -7.09 32.12
CA THR A 34 6.62 -7.98 31.36
C THR A 34 5.79 -9.09 30.72
N ASP A 35 6.18 -9.54 29.52
CA ASP A 35 5.56 -10.64 28.79
C ASP A 35 4.06 -10.48 28.51
N ALA A 36 3.59 -9.23 28.41
CA ALA A 36 2.22 -8.95 28.04
C ALA A 36 1.99 -9.24 26.55
N ALA A 37 0.89 -9.94 26.24
CA ALA A 37 0.43 -10.16 24.89
C ALA A 37 -0.94 -9.50 24.67
N VAL A 38 -1.02 -8.58 23.69
CA VAL A 38 -2.28 -7.95 23.27
C VAL A 38 -2.54 -8.32 21.84
N THR A 39 -3.61 -9.06 21.60
CA THR A 39 -3.92 -9.57 20.26
C THR A 39 -5.35 -9.27 19.85
N THR A 40 -5.54 -9.00 18.56
CA THR A 40 -6.85 -9.01 17.88
C THR A 40 -6.77 -9.87 16.63
N ASP A 41 -7.83 -10.62 16.38
CA ASP A 41 -7.99 -11.45 15.20
C ASP A 41 -9.34 -11.17 14.54
N VAL A 42 -9.33 -10.78 13.28
CA VAL A 42 -10.53 -10.50 12.50
C VAL A 42 -10.48 -11.36 11.23
N LYS A 43 -11.46 -12.24 11.06
CA LYS A 43 -11.47 -13.15 9.92
C LYS A 43 -11.56 -12.42 8.59
N ASN A 44 -12.51 -11.49 8.46
CA ASN A 44 -12.68 -10.69 7.24
C ASN A 44 -13.02 -9.25 7.60
N VAL A 45 -12.60 -8.34 6.74
CA VAL A 45 -12.94 -6.92 6.78
C VAL A 45 -13.53 -6.50 5.45
N ALA A 46 -14.60 -5.73 5.49
CA ALA A 46 -15.17 -5.05 4.33
C ALA A 46 -15.32 -3.56 4.64
N VAL A 47 -14.60 -2.71 3.91
CA VAL A 47 -14.69 -1.26 4.01
C VAL A 47 -15.27 -0.71 2.73
N ASN A 48 -16.36 0.06 2.81
CA ASN A 48 -16.98 0.71 1.67
C ASN A 48 -17.14 2.21 1.95
N ILE A 49 -16.49 3.04 1.14
CA ILE A 49 -16.48 4.50 1.26
C ILE A 49 -17.01 5.10 -0.02
N THR A 50 -18.20 5.69 0.04
CA THR A 50 -18.83 6.35 -1.12
C THR A 50 -19.00 7.85 -0.93
N GLY A 51 -18.65 8.38 0.22
CA GLY A 51 -18.73 9.82 0.51
C GLY A 51 -18.17 10.15 1.89
N GLY A 52 -18.16 11.44 2.20
CA GLY A 52 -17.67 11.98 3.47
C GLY A 52 -16.26 12.52 3.40
N THR A 53 -15.89 13.27 4.43
CA THR A 53 -14.53 13.77 4.66
C THR A 53 -13.85 12.88 5.69
N ILE A 54 -12.76 12.24 5.31
CA ILE A 54 -12.01 11.34 6.18
C ILE A 54 -10.62 11.94 6.37
N ASN A 55 -10.38 12.49 7.54
CA ASN A 55 -9.12 13.11 7.88
C ASN A 55 -8.07 12.05 8.24
N ALA A 56 -6.79 12.41 8.20
CA ALA A 56 -5.73 11.58 8.74
C ALA A 56 -5.91 11.40 10.26
N MET A 57 -5.56 10.22 10.75
CA MET A 57 -5.54 9.89 12.18
C MET A 57 -4.26 10.44 12.83
N ASP A 58 -4.13 11.77 12.81
CA ASP A 58 -2.99 12.46 13.39
C ASP A 58 -3.09 12.59 14.93
N HIS A 59 -2.11 13.27 15.54
CA HIS A 59 -2.02 13.49 16.99
C HIS A 59 -3.25 14.16 17.63
N ASN A 60 -4.11 14.79 16.85
CA ASN A 60 -5.31 15.49 17.31
C ASN A 60 -6.57 14.61 17.28
N SER A 61 -6.47 13.33 16.95
CA SER A 61 -7.62 12.46 16.74
C SER A 61 -8.29 11.92 18.01
N GLY A 62 -7.80 12.27 19.20
CA GLY A 62 -8.38 11.83 20.49
C GLY A 62 -8.00 10.39 20.89
N LEU A 63 -7.28 9.67 20.06
CA LEU A 63 -6.51 8.50 20.43
C LEU A 63 -5.12 9.01 20.81
N ASP A 64 -4.98 9.57 22.01
CA ASP A 64 -3.79 10.30 22.46
C ASP A 64 -2.50 9.62 22.07
N GLY A 65 -1.84 10.17 21.06
CA GLY A 65 -0.50 9.80 20.63
C GLY A 65 -0.39 8.80 19.48
N PHE A 66 -1.44 8.49 18.77
CA PHE A 66 -1.36 7.79 17.48
C PHE A 66 -1.12 8.82 16.38
N GLY A 67 0.11 9.00 15.98
CA GLY A 67 0.44 9.73 14.75
C GLY A 67 0.31 8.80 13.54
N ILE A 68 -0.90 8.40 13.17
CA ILE A 68 -1.13 7.58 11.98
C ILE A 68 -1.35 8.53 10.80
N PRO A 69 -0.42 8.62 9.83
CA PRO A 69 -0.56 9.51 8.67
C PRO A 69 -1.56 8.95 7.63
N ALA A 70 -2.58 8.26 8.07
CA ALA A 70 -3.54 7.57 7.23
C ALA A 70 -4.96 8.07 7.47
N SER A 71 -5.73 8.22 6.42
CA SER A 71 -7.19 8.34 6.47
C SER A 71 -7.86 6.98 6.62
N VAL A 72 -7.30 5.94 5.99
CA VAL A 72 -7.91 4.61 5.97
C VAL A 72 -6.84 3.54 6.19
N VAL A 73 -7.12 2.63 7.13
CA VAL A 73 -6.38 1.39 7.34
C VAL A 73 -7.37 0.23 7.21
N GLY A 74 -7.19 -0.59 6.19
CA GLY A 74 -8.08 -1.75 5.92
C GLY A 74 -7.87 -2.87 6.92
N GLY A 75 -6.63 -3.19 7.22
CA GLY A 75 -6.26 -4.21 8.20
C GLY A 75 -6.42 -3.75 9.64
N GLY A 76 -5.76 -4.45 10.54
CA GLY A 76 -5.73 -4.10 11.96
C GLY A 76 -4.64 -3.11 12.32
N VAL A 77 -4.76 -2.48 13.46
CA VAL A 77 -3.75 -1.60 14.05
C VAL A 77 -3.11 -2.28 15.26
N ALA A 78 -1.79 -2.48 15.20
CA ALA A 78 -0.97 -2.92 16.32
C ALA A 78 -0.07 -1.75 16.77
N TYR A 79 -0.25 -1.26 17.96
CA TYR A 79 0.46 -0.10 18.45
C TYR A 79 1.00 -0.30 19.88
N SER A 80 2.29 -0.07 20.06
CA SER A 80 2.93 -0.13 21.37
C SER A 80 3.76 1.11 21.65
N LYS A 81 3.58 1.68 22.83
CA LYS A 81 4.51 2.64 23.44
C LYS A 81 5.40 1.97 24.51
N SER A 82 5.36 0.64 24.58
CA SER A 82 6.16 -0.10 25.54
C SER A 82 7.64 -0.05 25.21
N THR A 83 8.46 0.25 26.18
CA THR A 83 9.91 0.06 26.14
C THR A 83 10.34 -1.35 26.52
N VAL A 84 9.41 -2.18 27.01
CA VAL A 84 9.69 -3.56 27.42
C VAL A 84 9.69 -4.47 26.19
N THR A 85 10.85 -5.03 25.89
CA THR A 85 11.09 -5.80 24.66
C THR A 85 10.46 -7.20 24.64
N THR A 86 9.92 -7.67 25.75
CA THR A 86 9.21 -8.96 25.84
C THR A 86 7.72 -8.84 25.54
N ASN A 87 7.15 -7.64 25.61
CA ASN A 87 5.75 -7.41 25.30
C ASN A 87 5.46 -7.56 23.81
N LYS A 88 4.34 -8.20 23.49
CA LYS A 88 3.91 -8.52 22.13
C LYS A 88 2.55 -7.88 21.84
N VAL A 89 2.46 -7.17 20.71
CA VAL A 89 1.20 -6.55 20.26
C VAL A 89 0.93 -6.97 18.81
N GLU A 90 -0.18 -7.64 18.57
CA GLU A 90 -0.50 -8.16 17.26
C GLU A 90 -1.93 -7.82 16.82
N ALA A 91 -2.09 -7.47 15.56
CA ALA A 91 -3.37 -7.35 14.91
C ALA A 91 -3.37 -8.19 13.64
N THR A 92 -4.20 -9.24 13.62
CA THR A 92 -4.29 -10.15 12.49
C THR A 92 -5.63 -9.97 11.77
N VAL A 93 -5.59 -9.92 10.45
CA VAL A 93 -6.78 -9.92 9.61
C VAL A 93 -6.61 -10.98 8.52
N GLY A 94 -7.63 -11.81 8.32
CA GLY A 94 -7.61 -12.78 7.25
C GLY A 94 -7.67 -12.08 5.89
N ASN A 95 -8.81 -11.50 5.53
CA ASN A 95 -8.99 -10.85 4.25
C ASN A 95 -9.54 -9.42 4.42
N VAL A 96 -9.02 -8.51 3.62
CA VAL A 96 -9.51 -7.12 3.52
C VAL A 96 -10.07 -6.91 2.12
N ASP A 97 -11.33 -6.47 2.05
CA ASP A 97 -11.98 -6.00 0.84
C ASP A 97 -12.38 -4.53 1.05
N MET A 98 -11.71 -3.63 0.36
CA MET A 98 -11.89 -2.18 0.50
C MET A 98 -12.32 -1.58 -0.82
N THR A 99 -13.39 -0.81 -0.79
CA THR A 99 -13.88 -0.03 -1.93
C THR A 99 -13.96 1.44 -1.56
N ILE A 100 -13.39 2.29 -2.41
CA ILE A 100 -13.55 3.74 -2.36
C ILE A 100 -14.12 4.16 -3.72
N ALA A 101 -15.36 4.63 -3.74
CA ALA A 101 -16.05 4.86 -4.99
C ALA A 101 -16.79 6.21 -5.02
N GLY A 102 -16.81 6.81 -6.22
CA GLY A 102 -17.50 8.05 -6.49
C GLY A 102 -16.78 9.31 -6.00
N LYS A 103 -17.28 10.46 -6.41
CA LYS A 103 -16.63 11.78 -6.18
C LYS A 103 -16.91 12.36 -4.79
N GLY A 104 -17.67 11.65 -3.96
CA GLY A 104 -18.09 12.14 -2.64
C GLY A 104 -17.08 11.92 -1.51
N ALA A 105 -16.14 11.03 -1.69
CA ALA A 105 -15.10 10.74 -0.68
C ALA A 105 -13.95 11.76 -0.78
N LYS A 106 -13.62 12.40 0.34
CA LYS A 106 -12.48 13.32 0.48
C LYS A 106 -11.56 12.79 1.57
N LEU A 107 -10.32 12.51 1.22
CA LEU A 107 -9.32 11.97 2.13
C LEU A 107 -8.16 12.96 2.25
N SER A 108 -7.64 13.17 3.48
CA SER A 108 -6.50 14.06 3.72
C SER A 108 -5.21 13.32 4.13
N GLY A 109 -5.27 12.02 4.29
CA GLY A 109 -4.12 11.15 4.60
C GLY A 109 -4.10 9.92 3.72
N ASP A 110 -3.03 9.16 3.83
CA ASP A 110 -2.77 7.98 3.03
C ASP A 110 -3.79 6.85 3.25
N ILE A 111 -3.83 5.92 2.32
CA ILE A 111 -4.66 4.72 2.34
C ILE A 111 -3.73 3.51 2.45
N TYR A 112 -3.94 2.69 3.48
CA TYR A 112 -3.27 1.39 3.64
C TYR A 112 -4.32 0.28 3.61
N ALA A 113 -4.29 -0.57 2.58
CA ALA A 113 -5.18 -1.73 2.54
C ALA A 113 -4.77 -2.81 3.55
N GLY A 114 -3.47 -2.92 3.83
CA GLY A 114 -2.93 -3.77 4.89
C GLY A 114 -3.10 -3.19 6.29
N GLY A 115 -2.32 -3.72 7.24
CA GLY A 115 -2.37 -3.30 8.64
C GLY A 115 -1.35 -2.21 8.96
N PHE A 116 -1.53 -1.58 10.11
CA PHE A 116 -0.64 -0.56 10.65
C PHE A 116 0.06 -1.09 11.91
N ALA A 117 1.38 -1.09 11.93
CA ALA A 117 2.18 -1.52 13.07
C ALA A 117 3.15 -0.41 13.51
N HIS A 118 3.21 -0.15 14.81
CA HIS A 118 4.08 0.87 15.37
C HIS A 118 4.64 0.44 16.74
N GLY A 119 5.95 0.54 16.90
CA GLY A 119 6.66 0.19 18.11
C GLY A 119 7.31 -1.18 18.07
N ALA A 120 8.36 -1.37 18.86
CA ALA A 120 9.09 -2.63 18.92
C ALA A 120 8.16 -3.80 19.31
N LYS A 121 8.38 -4.98 18.68
CA LYS A 121 7.58 -6.19 18.91
C LYS A 121 6.08 -6.04 18.60
N THR A 122 5.73 -5.13 17.70
CA THR A 122 4.39 -5.05 17.16
C THR A 122 4.32 -5.67 15.76
N ALA A 123 3.21 -6.34 15.48
CA ALA A 123 2.97 -6.93 14.18
C ALA A 123 1.53 -6.70 13.71
N ALA A 124 1.37 -6.26 12.48
CA ALA A 124 0.08 -6.21 11.79
C ALA A 124 0.14 -7.12 10.56
N SER A 125 -0.67 -8.17 10.55
CA SER A 125 -0.64 -9.19 9.50
C SER A 125 -1.97 -9.28 8.78
N VAL A 126 -1.93 -9.33 7.45
CA VAL A 126 -3.10 -9.55 6.60
C VAL A 126 -2.79 -10.65 5.59
N ASN A 127 -3.71 -11.60 5.43
CA ASN A 127 -3.52 -12.67 4.45
C ASN A 127 -3.73 -12.15 3.02
N SER A 128 -4.84 -11.45 2.76
CA SER A 128 -5.07 -10.84 1.45
C SER A 128 -5.70 -9.47 1.55
N THR A 129 -5.30 -8.56 0.66
CA THR A 129 -5.92 -7.25 0.49
C THR A 129 -6.44 -7.11 -0.93
N ARG A 130 -7.68 -6.63 -1.08
CA ARG A 130 -8.23 -6.14 -2.32
C ARG A 130 -8.69 -4.71 -2.11
N LEU A 131 -8.13 -3.77 -2.86
CA LEU A 131 -8.50 -2.37 -2.85
C LEU A 131 -9.02 -1.97 -4.23
N THR A 132 -10.25 -1.50 -4.28
CA THR A 132 -10.86 -0.94 -5.49
C THR A 132 -11.11 0.56 -5.29
N ILE A 133 -10.59 1.38 -6.20
CA ILE A 133 -10.86 2.82 -6.27
C ILE A 133 -11.53 3.08 -7.62
N ALA A 134 -12.76 3.56 -7.62
CA ALA A 134 -13.54 3.74 -8.84
C ALA A 134 -14.25 5.10 -8.89
N ASP A 135 -14.17 5.76 -10.05
CA ASP A 135 -14.84 7.05 -10.32
C ASP A 135 -14.53 8.13 -9.27
N ALA A 136 -13.34 8.06 -8.65
CA ALA A 136 -12.94 8.90 -7.53
C ALA A 136 -11.85 9.90 -7.91
N THR A 137 -11.74 10.97 -7.12
CA THR A 137 -10.57 11.86 -7.14
C THR A 137 -10.03 11.94 -5.72
N LEU A 138 -8.82 11.43 -5.51
CA LEU A 138 -8.17 11.38 -4.21
C LEU A 138 -6.99 12.34 -4.15
N GLY A 139 -6.95 13.17 -3.11
CA GLY A 139 -5.97 14.22 -2.95
C GLY A 139 -6.21 15.45 -3.85
N ALA A 140 -5.22 16.33 -3.85
CA ALA A 140 -5.11 17.52 -4.70
C ALA A 140 -3.63 17.80 -4.97
N ALA A 141 -3.32 18.76 -5.83
CA ALA A 141 -1.94 19.09 -6.19
C ALA A 141 -1.09 19.52 -4.98
N ASP A 142 -1.71 20.17 -3.99
CA ASP A 142 -1.11 20.65 -2.74
C ASP A 142 -1.38 19.73 -1.53
N SER A 143 -2.14 18.67 -1.71
CA SER A 143 -2.52 17.72 -0.65
C SER A 143 -2.58 16.31 -1.22
N GLN A 144 -1.43 15.67 -1.33
CA GLN A 144 -1.31 14.34 -1.92
C GLN A 144 -1.86 13.26 -1.00
N VAL A 145 -2.42 12.22 -1.61
CA VAL A 145 -2.89 11.00 -0.96
C VAL A 145 -2.21 9.82 -1.62
N ASN A 146 -1.39 9.09 -0.87
CA ASN A 146 -0.76 7.89 -1.38
C ASN A 146 -1.62 6.66 -1.10
N VAL A 147 -1.53 5.70 -1.97
CA VAL A 147 -2.26 4.44 -1.92
C VAL A 147 -1.26 3.30 -1.75
N PHE A 148 -1.40 2.54 -0.68
CA PHE A 148 -0.58 1.37 -0.37
C PHE A 148 -1.47 0.12 -0.29
N ALA A 149 -1.18 -0.87 -1.13
CA ALA A 149 -1.86 -2.17 -1.06
C ALA A 149 -1.41 -3.00 0.15
N GLY A 150 -0.18 -2.78 0.58
CA GLY A 150 0.37 -3.30 1.84
C GLY A 150 0.01 -2.44 3.04
N GLY A 151 0.75 -2.63 4.13
CA GLY A 151 0.56 -1.89 5.37
C GLY A 151 1.66 -0.89 5.66
N TYR A 152 1.68 -0.44 6.90
CA TYR A 152 2.66 0.51 7.43
C TYR A 152 3.41 -0.10 8.61
N ALA A 153 4.72 0.15 8.70
CA ALA A 153 5.49 -0.20 9.88
C ALA A 153 6.46 0.92 10.29
N ALA A 154 6.52 1.19 11.60
CA ALA A 154 7.41 2.17 12.20
C ALA A 154 7.94 1.73 13.57
N GLN A 155 9.12 2.24 13.95
CA GLN A 155 9.78 2.02 15.25
C GLN A 155 10.03 0.54 15.56
N GLY A 156 10.59 -0.20 14.59
CA GLY A 156 10.95 -1.60 14.73
C GLY A 156 9.76 -2.56 14.65
N ALA A 157 8.64 -2.10 14.13
CA ALA A 157 7.43 -2.90 13.90
C ALA A 157 7.51 -3.72 12.60
N THR A 158 6.58 -4.67 12.47
CA THR A 158 6.43 -5.47 11.25
C THR A 158 5.01 -5.37 10.71
N SER A 159 4.88 -5.15 9.40
CA SER A 159 3.61 -5.26 8.69
C SER A 159 3.75 -6.23 7.52
N THR A 160 2.88 -7.24 7.48
CA THR A 160 2.93 -8.27 6.43
C THR A 160 1.61 -8.40 5.70
N VAL A 161 1.67 -8.54 4.38
CA VAL A 161 0.55 -8.91 3.52
C VAL A 161 1.03 -10.03 2.59
N LYS A 162 0.30 -11.15 2.50
CA LYS A 162 0.70 -12.21 1.57
C LYS A 162 0.35 -11.84 0.13
N THR A 163 -0.89 -11.50 -0.13
CA THR A 163 -1.32 -11.12 -1.47
C THR A 163 -2.00 -9.78 -1.46
N SER A 164 -1.65 -8.91 -2.40
CA SER A 164 -2.28 -7.61 -2.54
C SER A 164 -2.76 -7.38 -3.97
N GLU A 165 -3.96 -6.82 -4.10
CA GLU A 165 -4.56 -6.43 -5.36
C GLU A 165 -5.09 -4.99 -5.25
N VAL A 166 -4.67 -4.12 -6.15
CA VAL A 166 -5.19 -2.76 -6.29
C VAL A 166 -5.75 -2.58 -7.68
N THR A 167 -7.00 -2.16 -7.76
CA THR A 167 -7.64 -1.74 -9.01
C THR A 167 -8.05 -0.28 -8.89
N ILE A 168 -7.60 0.56 -9.81
CA ILE A 168 -7.97 1.96 -9.90
C ILE A 168 -8.62 2.17 -11.26
N ALA A 169 -9.94 2.42 -11.26
CA ALA A 169 -10.74 2.58 -12.47
C ALA A 169 -11.31 3.99 -12.58
N ASN A 170 -11.17 4.61 -13.76
CA ASN A 170 -11.74 5.93 -14.09
C ASN A 170 -11.48 7.00 -13.01
N SER A 171 -10.33 6.95 -12.37
CA SER A 171 -10.05 7.74 -11.16
C SER A 171 -8.79 8.57 -11.30
N LYS A 172 -8.74 9.67 -10.54
CA LYS A 172 -7.54 10.51 -10.44
C LYS A 172 -6.95 10.43 -9.05
N ILE A 173 -5.66 10.11 -8.98
CA ILE A 173 -4.89 10.05 -7.74
C ILE A 173 -3.80 11.14 -7.77
N PHE A 174 -3.92 12.12 -6.87
CA PHE A 174 -2.86 13.09 -6.61
C PHE A 174 -1.94 12.51 -5.55
N GLY A 175 -0.93 11.76 -5.98
CA GLY A 175 0.00 11.02 -5.12
C GLY A 175 0.52 9.78 -5.80
N ASN A 176 1.03 8.84 -5.01
CA ASN A 176 1.67 7.63 -5.46
C ASN A 176 0.78 6.39 -5.22
N VAL A 177 1.03 5.33 -5.98
CA VAL A 177 0.38 4.03 -5.84
C VAL A 177 1.45 2.95 -5.68
N TYR A 178 1.43 2.27 -4.54
CA TYR A 178 2.37 1.21 -4.21
C TYR A 178 1.64 -0.12 -3.99
N GLY A 179 2.06 -1.14 -4.70
CA GLY A 179 1.61 -2.52 -4.46
C GLY A 179 2.17 -3.10 -3.16
N GLY A 180 3.30 -2.58 -2.70
CA GLY A 180 3.86 -2.80 -1.38
C GLY A 180 3.25 -1.92 -0.30
N GLY A 181 3.95 -1.79 0.83
CA GLY A 181 3.55 -0.92 1.93
C GLY A 181 4.51 0.24 2.15
N ASN A 182 4.44 0.85 3.32
CA ASN A 182 5.27 1.96 3.73
C ASN A 182 6.13 1.58 4.95
N LYS A 183 7.44 1.55 4.75
CA LYS A 183 8.43 1.31 5.79
C LYS A 183 8.98 2.65 6.25
N ALA A 184 8.57 3.12 7.41
CA ALA A 184 8.88 4.47 7.89
C ALA A 184 10.32 4.65 8.38
N ASP A 185 11.01 3.57 8.76
CA ASP A 185 12.39 3.59 9.26
C ASP A 185 13.15 2.29 8.95
N ALA A 186 14.45 2.33 9.11
CA ALA A 186 15.34 1.19 8.80
C ALA A 186 15.14 -0.03 9.70
N GLN A 187 14.65 0.15 10.94
CA GLN A 187 14.44 -0.92 11.91
C GLN A 187 13.15 -1.69 11.69
N SER A 188 12.20 -1.09 10.98
CA SER A 188 10.89 -1.67 10.68
C SER A 188 10.95 -2.60 9.48
N ASN A 189 9.96 -3.49 9.38
CA ASN A 189 9.84 -4.40 8.26
C ASN A 189 8.45 -4.33 7.64
N VAL A 190 8.39 -4.18 6.31
CA VAL A 190 7.15 -4.25 5.54
C VAL A 190 7.33 -5.23 4.42
N THR A 191 6.49 -6.25 4.38
CA THR A 191 6.55 -7.30 3.37
C THR A 191 5.20 -7.46 2.68
N VAL A 192 5.23 -7.50 1.35
CA VAL A 192 4.12 -7.97 0.52
C VAL A 192 4.68 -9.06 -0.38
N GLU A 193 4.18 -10.29 -0.24
CA GLU A 193 4.76 -11.45 -0.96
C GLU A 193 4.37 -11.42 -2.45
N SER A 194 3.13 -11.04 -2.77
CA SER A 194 2.65 -10.92 -4.15
C SER A 194 1.79 -9.68 -4.31
N SER A 195 1.94 -8.97 -5.43
CA SER A 195 1.24 -7.71 -5.68
C SER A 195 0.78 -7.58 -7.11
N VAL A 196 -0.48 -7.19 -7.29
CA VAL A 196 -1.07 -6.84 -8.59
C VAL A 196 -1.62 -5.42 -8.52
N ILE A 197 -1.21 -4.56 -9.45
CA ILE A 197 -1.76 -3.24 -9.66
C ILE A 197 -2.43 -3.21 -11.04
N THR A 198 -3.69 -2.81 -11.08
CA THR A 198 -4.45 -2.57 -12.32
C THR A 198 -4.90 -1.11 -12.35
N LEU A 199 -4.46 -0.39 -13.36
CA LEU A 199 -4.94 0.95 -13.69
C LEU A 199 -5.78 0.85 -14.96
N ASP A 200 -7.04 1.26 -14.89
CA ASP A 200 -8.00 1.24 -16.00
C ASP A 200 -8.63 2.63 -16.17
N GLY A 201 -8.23 3.37 -17.18
CA GLY A 201 -8.64 4.76 -17.37
C GLY A 201 -8.21 5.69 -16.23
N ALA A 202 -7.17 5.35 -15.50
CA ALA A 202 -6.69 6.07 -14.34
C ALA A 202 -5.67 7.16 -14.70
N ASP A 203 -5.63 8.22 -13.88
CA ASP A 203 -4.64 9.30 -13.92
C ASP A 203 -3.92 9.38 -12.57
N VAL A 204 -2.69 8.87 -12.48
CA VAL A 204 -1.86 8.90 -11.26
C VAL A 204 -0.75 9.93 -11.45
N THR A 205 -0.74 11.00 -10.65
CA THR A 205 0.24 12.08 -10.86
C THR A 205 1.65 11.73 -10.39
N GLY A 206 1.79 10.77 -9.49
CA GLY A 206 3.06 10.34 -8.90
C GLY A 206 3.59 9.02 -9.45
N ILE A 207 4.22 8.28 -8.55
CA ILE A 207 4.86 7.00 -8.81
C ILE A 207 3.82 5.86 -8.77
N VAL A 208 3.93 4.92 -9.70
CA VAL A 208 3.28 3.61 -9.64
C VAL A 208 4.36 2.55 -9.51
N SER A 209 4.33 1.77 -8.44
CA SER A 209 5.34 0.73 -8.16
C SER A 209 4.71 -0.46 -7.44
N THR A 210 5.18 -1.65 -7.74
CA THR A 210 4.82 -2.86 -6.97
C THR A 210 5.60 -3.01 -5.66
N GLU A 211 6.64 -2.22 -5.47
CA GLU A 211 7.48 -2.24 -4.27
C GLU A 211 6.89 -1.45 -3.10
N SER A 212 7.50 -1.63 -1.93
CA SER A 212 7.22 -0.81 -0.75
C SER A 212 7.95 0.53 -0.83
N PHE A 213 7.35 1.56 -0.26
CA PHE A 213 8.02 2.85 -0.08
C PHE A 213 8.94 2.82 1.14
N GLU A 214 10.20 3.22 0.97
CA GLU A 214 11.23 3.27 2.01
C GLU A 214 11.93 4.65 2.01
N PRO A 215 11.44 5.63 2.78
CA PRO A 215 11.95 7.00 2.72
C PRO A 215 13.37 7.19 3.27
N SER A 216 13.86 6.26 4.07
CA SER A 216 15.14 6.39 4.79
C SER A 216 16.32 5.69 4.11
N VAL A 217 16.09 5.01 3.00
CA VAL A 217 17.18 4.32 2.29
C VAL A 217 17.72 5.24 1.20
N ASN A 218 18.90 5.81 1.46
CA ASN A 218 19.63 6.57 0.45
C ASN A 218 19.93 5.63 -0.73
N ALA A 219 19.54 5.97 -1.95
CA ALA A 219 19.65 5.14 -3.16
C ALA A 219 21.09 4.57 -3.40
N ALA A 220 22.11 5.23 -2.83
CA ALA A 220 23.49 4.75 -2.85
C ALA A 220 23.76 3.54 -1.91
N LEU A 221 23.02 3.44 -0.78
CA LEU A 221 23.13 2.30 0.16
C LEU A 221 22.33 1.09 -0.31
N MET A 222 21.25 1.29 -1.07
CA MET A 222 20.51 0.18 -1.68
C MET A 222 21.40 -0.66 -2.61
N ARG A 223 22.29 -0.03 -3.37
CA ARG A 223 23.23 -0.74 -4.26
C ARG A 223 24.32 -1.55 -3.53
N LEU A 224 24.59 -1.26 -2.27
CA LEU A 224 25.59 -1.94 -1.46
C LEU A 224 25.00 -3.04 -0.58
N ALA A 225 23.73 -2.95 -0.20
CA ALA A 225 23.05 -3.99 0.58
C ALA A 225 22.54 -5.17 -0.27
N GLU A 226 22.45 -4.98 -1.60
CA GLU A 226 22.02 -6.01 -2.56
C GLU A 226 23.15 -6.92 -3.05
N ALA A 227 24.38 -6.66 -2.64
CA ALA A 227 25.54 -7.45 -3.05
C ALA A 227 25.90 -8.49 -2.00
N ASP A 228 25.12 -9.48 -1.77
CA ASP A 228 25.46 -10.73 -1.12
C ASP A 228 24.44 -11.24 -0.08
N THR A 229 23.46 -11.93 -0.55
CA THR A 229 22.92 -13.07 0.17
C THR A 229 22.92 -14.25 -0.79
N GLY A 230 23.86 -15.13 -0.56
CA GLY A 230 24.20 -16.27 -1.39
C GLY A 230 22.99 -17.05 -1.89
N ALA A 231 23.12 -17.45 -3.14
CA ALA A 231 22.26 -18.33 -3.87
C ALA A 231 21.75 -19.53 -3.06
N GLY A 232 20.46 -19.59 -2.93
CA GLY A 232 19.72 -20.78 -2.55
C GLY A 232 18.62 -21.01 -3.57
N ASP A 233 18.71 -22.08 -4.30
CA ASP A 233 17.78 -22.56 -5.29
C ASP A 233 16.31 -22.44 -4.85
N ALA A 234 15.55 -21.52 -5.43
CA ALA A 234 14.10 -21.58 -5.40
C ALA A 234 13.46 -20.70 -6.49
N GLU A 235 13.52 -21.13 -7.74
CA GLU A 235 12.70 -20.53 -8.80
C GLU A 235 11.19 -20.61 -8.51
N ALA A 236 10.77 -21.46 -7.59
CA ALA A 236 9.36 -21.73 -7.29
C ALA A 236 8.68 -20.71 -6.35
N ASN A 237 9.42 -19.74 -5.76
CA ASN A 237 8.89 -18.84 -4.72
C ASN A 237 9.30 -17.37 -4.88
N LYS A 238 9.65 -16.93 -6.08
CA LYS A 238 9.92 -15.51 -6.30
C LYS A 238 8.64 -14.68 -6.11
N PRO A 239 8.71 -13.52 -5.44
CA PRO A 239 7.57 -12.62 -5.33
C PRO A 239 7.04 -12.24 -6.72
N GLN A 240 5.77 -12.50 -6.96
CA GLN A 240 5.12 -12.13 -8.22
C GLN A 240 4.61 -10.70 -8.15
N ARG A 241 5.02 -9.89 -9.10
CA ARG A 241 4.63 -8.49 -9.23
C ARG A 241 4.02 -8.27 -10.60
N THR A 242 2.83 -7.71 -10.66
CA THR A 242 2.15 -7.44 -11.91
C THR A 242 1.62 -6.01 -11.94
N ILE A 243 1.85 -5.33 -13.04
CA ILE A 243 1.27 -4.02 -13.33
C ILE A 243 0.50 -4.12 -14.65
N ASN A 244 -0.80 -3.88 -14.59
CA ASN A 244 -1.68 -3.78 -15.74
C ASN A 244 -2.04 -2.31 -15.97
N LEU A 245 -1.72 -1.79 -17.14
CA LEU A 245 -2.04 -0.43 -17.56
C LEU A 245 -3.03 -0.49 -18.72
N ILE A 246 -4.23 0.05 -18.52
CA ILE A 246 -5.30 0.05 -19.51
C ILE A 246 -5.74 1.51 -19.71
N ASN A 247 -5.42 2.09 -20.86
CA ASN A 247 -5.78 3.47 -21.21
C ASN A 247 -5.46 4.49 -20.07
N SER A 248 -4.31 4.36 -19.45
CA SER A 248 -4.00 5.05 -18.20
C SER A 248 -2.84 6.02 -18.33
N LYS A 249 -2.76 6.98 -17.37
CA LYS A 249 -1.69 7.98 -17.28
C LYS A 249 -1.02 7.94 -15.92
N MET A 250 0.30 8.11 -15.91
CA MET A 250 1.07 8.22 -14.67
C MET A 250 2.32 9.08 -14.81
N GLY A 251 2.83 9.60 -13.70
CA GLY A 251 4.08 10.35 -13.66
C GLY A 251 5.28 9.44 -13.86
N THR A 252 5.48 8.49 -12.97
CA THR A 252 6.61 7.55 -13.02
C THR A 252 6.11 6.13 -12.84
N LEU A 253 6.54 5.23 -13.73
CA LEU A 253 6.41 3.79 -13.56
C LEU A 253 7.72 3.27 -12.97
N GLN A 254 7.67 2.73 -11.76
CA GLN A 254 8.85 2.15 -11.11
C GLN A 254 8.76 0.63 -11.12
N ILE A 255 9.68 0.01 -11.85
CA ILE A 255 9.86 -1.45 -11.89
C ILE A 255 10.82 -1.86 -10.77
N SER A 256 10.59 -3.01 -10.14
CA SER A 256 11.48 -3.50 -9.10
C SER A 256 12.92 -3.66 -9.60
N ALA A 257 13.86 -3.15 -8.84
CA ALA A 257 15.29 -3.38 -9.08
C ALA A 257 15.85 -4.62 -8.35
N LYS A 258 15.02 -5.28 -7.52
CA LYS A 258 15.45 -6.44 -6.73
C LYS A 258 15.62 -7.66 -7.63
N GLN A 259 16.76 -8.35 -7.51
CA GLN A 259 17.12 -9.49 -8.36
C GLN A 259 16.15 -10.69 -8.21
N ASP A 260 15.56 -10.85 -7.03
CA ASP A 260 14.67 -11.98 -6.71
C ASP A 260 13.18 -11.66 -6.96
N THR A 261 12.87 -10.54 -7.60
CA THR A 261 11.50 -10.12 -7.88
C THR A 261 11.24 -10.16 -9.37
N GLU A 262 10.21 -10.87 -9.78
CA GLU A 262 9.74 -10.86 -11.15
C GLU A 262 8.61 -9.84 -11.30
N THR A 263 8.75 -8.88 -12.20
CA THR A 263 7.72 -7.90 -12.52
C THR A 263 7.24 -8.12 -13.95
N SER A 264 5.95 -8.41 -14.10
CA SER A 264 5.28 -8.47 -15.40
C SER A 264 4.52 -7.18 -15.66
N LEU A 265 4.62 -6.66 -16.86
CA LEU A 265 3.98 -5.43 -17.29
C LEU A 265 3.06 -5.70 -18.48
N TYR A 266 1.78 -5.42 -18.33
CA TYR A 266 0.78 -5.56 -19.38
C TYR A 266 0.22 -4.18 -19.75
N LEU A 267 0.33 -3.82 -21.03
CA LEU A 267 -0.14 -2.55 -21.56
C LEU A 267 -1.25 -2.79 -22.58
N VAL A 268 -2.43 -2.28 -22.30
CA VAL A 268 -3.62 -2.40 -23.15
C VAL A 268 -4.12 -1.01 -23.53
N GLY A 269 -4.42 -0.79 -24.79
CA GLY A 269 -4.89 0.50 -25.28
C GLY A 269 -3.79 1.57 -25.29
N SER A 270 -4.14 2.85 -25.11
CA SER A 270 -3.20 3.98 -25.13
C SER A 270 -2.78 4.37 -23.71
N ASN A 271 -1.51 4.19 -23.36
CA ASN A 271 -0.97 4.52 -22.05
C ASN A 271 0.08 5.64 -22.15
N THR A 272 0.06 6.56 -21.19
CA THR A 272 1.01 7.67 -21.09
C THR A 272 1.78 7.59 -19.78
N VAL A 273 3.09 7.51 -19.84
CA VAL A 273 3.98 7.45 -18.68
C VAL A 273 4.98 8.59 -18.78
N GLY A 274 5.22 9.33 -17.70
CA GLY A 274 6.24 10.36 -17.66
C GLY A 274 7.62 9.77 -17.91
N GLU A 275 8.02 8.84 -17.06
CA GLU A 275 9.27 8.10 -17.16
C GLU A 275 9.12 6.68 -16.58
N ILE A 276 10.02 5.78 -17.00
CA ILE A 276 10.17 4.45 -16.41
C ILE A 276 11.50 4.40 -15.67
N THR A 277 11.50 3.89 -14.45
CA THR A 277 12.69 3.81 -13.59
C THR A 277 12.79 2.45 -12.92
N GLY A 278 13.96 2.13 -12.39
CA GLY A 278 14.19 0.91 -11.61
C GLY A 278 14.86 -0.20 -12.41
N GLY A 279 14.42 -1.43 -12.20
CA GLY A 279 14.99 -2.64 -12.77
C GLY A 279 14.42 -2.99 -14.14
N LYS A 280 14.49 -4.28 -14.45
CA LYS A 280 13.94 -4.84 -15.70
C LYS A 280 12.64 -5.58 -15.41
N ALA A 281 11.66 -5.43 -16.30
CA ALA A 281 10.51 -6.31 -16.31
C ALA A 281 10.92 -7.69 -16.81
N SER A 282 10.40 -8.74 -16.16
CA SER A 282 10.60 -10.12 -16.62
C SER A 282 9.76 -10.44 -17.86
N GLU A 283 8.62 -9.78 -17.98
CA GLU A 283 7.72 -9.90 -19.11
C GLU A 283 7.08 -8.56 -19.41
N ILE A 284 6.97 -8.21 -20.69
CA ILE A 284 6.23 -7.05 -21.15
C ILE A 284 5.31 -7.48 -22.29
N VAL A 285 4.02 -7.27 -22.09
CA VAL A 285 3.00 -7.56 -23.10
C VAL A 285 2.36 -6.26 -23.58
N PHE A 286 2.35 -6.05 -24.89
CA PHE A 286 1.68 -4.94 -25.55
C PHE A 286 0.42 -5.46 -26.26
N ASP A 287 -0.75 -5.00 -25.86
CA ASP A 287 -2.02 -5.30 -26.49
C ASP A 287 -2.64 -4.01 -27.06
N GLY A 288 -2.66 -3.90 -28.37
CA GLY A 288 -3.25 -2.77 -29.09
C GLY A 288 -4.78 -2.74 -29.14
N THR A 289 -5.46 -3.67 -28.47
CA THR A 289 -6.92 -3.70 -28.44
C THR A 289 -7.47 -2.39 -27.85
N GLY A 290 -8.31 -1.70 -28.63
CA GLY A 290 -8.88 -0.41 -28.24
C GLY A 290 -7.96 0.79 -28.45
N THR A 291 -6.72 0.61 -28.97
CA THR A 291 -5.86 1.72 -29.36
C THR A 291 -6.34 2.29 -30.70
N PRO A 292 -6.62 3.61 -30.81
CA PRO A 292 -6.99 4.22 -32.05
C PRO A 292 -5.88 4.07 -33.12
N ALA A 293 -6.26 4.00 -34.37
CA ALA A 293 -5.30 3.85 -35.48
C ALA A 293 -4.30 5.02 -35.50
N GLY A 294 -3.02 4.70 -35.44
CA GLY A 294 -1.94 5.69 -35.42
C GLY A 294 -1.52 6.19 -34.03
N GLU A 295 -2.18 5.74 -32.97
CA GLU A 295 -1.74 6.02 -31.59
C GLU A 295 -0.79 4.94 -31.08
N ALA A 296 0.09 5.32 -30.15
CA ALA A 296 1.02 4.42 -29.49
C ALA A 296 0.37 3.74 -28.29
N ILE A 297 0.68 2.46 -28.06
CA ILE A 297 0.27 1.73 -26.85
C ILE A 297 0.97 2.30 -25.60
N LEU A 298 2.21 2.78 -25.75
CA LEU A 298 2.97 3.43 -24.68
C LEU A 298 3.60 4.72 -25.23
N THR A 299 3.37 5.82 -24.52
CA THR A 299 4.01 7.12 -24.79
C THR A 299 4.79 7.57 -23.57
N LEU A 300 6.09 7.84 -23.72
CA LEU A 300 6.92 8.47 -22.69
C LEU A 300 6.93 9.99 -22.91
N THR A 301 6.68 10.76 -21.85
CA THR A 301 6.51 12.23 -21.96
C THR A 301 7.63 13.04 -21.36
N LYS A 302 8.49 12.46 -20.52
CA LYS A 302 9.66 13.14 -19.99
C LYS A 302 10.74 13.23 -21.08
N GLU A 303 11.32 14.41 -21.27
CA GLU A 303 12.41 14.61 -22.21
C GLU A 303 13.60 13.71 -21.85
N GLY A 304 14.11 12.96 -22.84
CA GLY A 304 15.20 12.00 -22.65
C GLY A 304 14.80 10.68 -21.97
N ALA A 305 13.52 10.45 -21.68
CA ALA A 305 13.06 9.14 -21.20
C ALA A 305 13.22 8.09 -22.31
N SER A 306 13.77 6.93 -21.94
CA SER A 306 13.90 5.77 -22.82
C SER A 306 13.38 4.52 -22.13
N PHE A 307 13.04 3.54 -22.93
CA PHE A 307 12.69 2.20 -22.49
C PHE A 307 13.77 1.26 -23.03
N ASP A 308 14.69 0.84 -22.16
CA ASP A 308 15.81 -0.03 -22.50
C ASP A 308 15.50 -1.51 -22.20
#